data_e55864c8bdcd8f27222690a5d5f16ad6
#
_entry.id   e55864c8bdcd8f27222690a5d5f16ad6
#
_cell.length_a   1.000
_cell.length_b   1.000
_cell.length_c   1.000
_cell.angle_alpha   90.00
_cell.angle_beta   90.00
_cell.angle_gamma   90.00
#
_symmetry.space_group_name_H-M   'P 1'
#
loop_
_entity.id
_entity.type
_entity.pdbx_description
1 polymer ?
#
loop_
_entity_poly.entity_id
_entity_poly.type
_entity_poly.pdbx_seq_one_letter_code
_entity_poly.pdbx_strand_id
1 'polypeptide(L)'
;MVRGVTAVISTVSAVAVAFAKASADNRAALIGYLPAGFPTVDGAIEAALVMGEAGADIIEIGLPYSDPLMDGPVIAEAVHRALTGGTRVADVLRTVEAVAAQGIPALVMTYWNPIEAYGVRAFARDLAAAGGSGLITPDLTVEEAGLWLAASDEHDLDRVFLVAPSSTDERTAKIAAACRGFVYAASLMGITGTRDAVSGDAAGLVKRIRQHTGLPVAVGLGVSNGAQAAQVATFADGVIVGSAFVRRLLQADGGAAGIPGVRDLTAELAAGVRRTASSS
;
A
#
# COMPACT_ATOMS: atom_id res chain seq x y z
N MET A 1 -23.87 31.78 25.79
CA MET A 1 -23.77 30.38 25.46
C MET A 1 -22.49 30.16 24.66
N VAL A 2 -21.44 29.70 25.33
CA VAL A 2 -20.16 29.38 24.71
C VAL A 2 -20.29 27.94 24.21
N ARG A 3 -20.30 27.76 22.89
CA ARG A 3 -20.19 26.42 22.29
C ARG A 3 -18.78 25.91 22.52
N GLY A 4 -18.67 24.88 23.36
CA GLY A 4 -17.42 24.17 23.54
C GLY A 4 -16.96 23.57 22.21
N VAL A 5 -15.80 24.01 21.74
CA VAL A 5 -15.05 23.35 20.68
C VAL A 5 -14.47 22.10 21.32
N THR A 6 -15.12 20.96 21.10
CA THR A 6 -14.52 19.66 21.44
C THR A 6 -13.32 19.49 20.50
N ALA A 7 -12.11 19.62 21.03
CA ALA A 7 -10.91 19.29 20.29
C ALA A 7 -11.01 17.80 19.92
N VAL A 8 -11.14 17.50 18.64
CA VAL A 8 -10.99 16.15 18.11
C VAL A 8 -9.53 15.78 18.35
N ILE A 9 -9.28 14.92 19.31
CA ILE A 9 -7.97 14.31 19.51
C ILE A 9 -7.79 13.41 18.28
N SER A 10 -7.06 13.90 17.27
CA SER A 10 -6.66 13.06 16.15
C SER A 10 -5.83 11.90 16.69
N THR A 11 -6.37 10.71 16.65
CA THR A 11 -5.64 9.50 17.01
C THR A 11 -4.52 9.31 15.98
N VAL A 12 -3.29 9.03 16.46
CA VAL A 12 -2.17 8.72 15.56
C VAL A 12 -2.53 7.48 14.77
N SER A 13 -2.49 7.55 13.43
CA SER A 13 -2.90 6.44 12.59
C SER A 13 -1.99 5.23 12.76
N ALA A 14 -2.54 4.02 12.63
CA ALA A 14 -1.78 2.77 12.72
C ALA A 14 -0.65 2.71 11.66
N VAL A 15 -0.88 3.29 10.48
CA VAL A 15 0.14 3.42 9.42
C VAL A 15 1.29 4.32 9.88
N ALA A 16 0.99 5.48 10.48
CA ALA A 16 2.01 6.38 11.01
C ALA A 16 2.84 5.72 12.12
N VAL A 17 2.20 4.92 12.99
CA VAL A 17 2.89 4.14 14.03
C VAL A 17 3.83 3.11 13.40
N ALA A 18 3.41 2.40 12.34
CA ALA A 18 4.23 1.43 11.64
C ALA A 18 5.49 2.08 11.03
N PHE A 19 5.35 3.23 10.37
CA PHE A 19 6.49 3.99 9.84
C PHE A 19 7.43 4.50 10.95
N ALA A 20 6.87 5.01 12.04
CA ALA A 20 7.66 5.49 13.18
C ALA A 20 8.49 4.35 13.81
N LYS A 21 7.88 3.16 13.97
CA LYS A 21 8.57 1.95 14.45
C LYS A 21 9.69 1.54 13.50
N ALA A 22 9.41 1.47 12.19
CA ALA A 22 10.44 1.13 11.20
C ALA A 22 11.62 2.12 11.25
N SER A 23 11.33 3.42 11.34
CA SER A 23 12.36 4.46 11.46
C SER A 23 13.18 4.31 12.75
N ALA A 24 12.54 4.04 13.89
CA ALA A 24 13.23 3.79 15.16
C ALA A 24 14.15 2.56 15.11
N ASP A 25 13.77 1.54 14.34
CA ASP A 25 14.56 0.33 14.09
C ASP A 25 15.63 0.53 13.01
N ASN A 26 15.87 1.76 12.54
CA ASN A 26 16.79 2.12 11.46
C ASN A 26 16.57 1.31 10.17
N ARG A 27 15.33 1.22 9.72
CA ARG A 27 14.93 0.53 8.49
C ARG A 27 13.81 1.26 7.76
N ALA A 28 13.57 0.91 6.52
CA ALA A 28 12.33 1.29 5.84
C ALA A 28 11.18 0.36 6.27
N ALA A 29 9.94 0.83 6.21
CA ALA A 29 8.76 -0.01 6.38
C ALA A 29 8.62 -0.96 5.17
N LEU A 30 8.30 -2.23 5.41
CA LEU A 30 7.96 -3.19 4.37
C LEU A 30 6.44 -3.20 4.19
N ILE A 31 5.97 -2.88 3.00
CA ILE A 31 4.56 -2.84 2.64
C ILE A 31 4.30 -3.92 1.61
N GLY A 32 3.44 -4.87 1.94
CA GLY A 32 3.15 -5.99 1.06
C GLY A 32 1.75 -5.90 0.46
N TYR A 33 1.64 -6.07 -0.86
CA TYR A 33 0.37 -6.06 -1.58
C TYR A 33 -0.06 -7.46 -2.01
N LEU A 34 -1.34 -7.77 -1.80
CA LEU A 34 -2.03 -8.94 -2.38
C LEU A 34 -3.46 -8.56 -2.79
N PRO A 35 -3.98 -9.08 -3.93
CA PRO A 35 -5.39 -8.93 -4.26
C PRO A 35 -6.24 -9.83 -3.36
N ALA A 36 -7.33 -9.28 -2.81
CA ALA A 36 -8.32 -10.07 -2.09
C ALA A 36 -8.92 -11.13 -3.02
N GLY A 37 -9.25 -12.30 -2.44
CA GLY A 37 -9.89 -13.38 -3.19
C GLY A 37 -8.95 -14.22 -4.06
N PHE A 38 -7.65 -13.93 -4.10
CA PHE A 38 -6.68 -14.76 -4.81
C PHE A 38 -5.66 -15.40 -3.85
N PRO A 39 -5.46 -16.74 -3.92
CA PRO A 39 -6.12 -17.72 -4.80
C PRO A 39 -7.60 -18.02 -4.48
N THR A 40 -7.98 -17.82 -3.26
CA THR A 40 -9.35 -17.83 -2.71
C THR A 40 -9.43 -16.73 -1.64
N VAL A 41 -10.62 -16.43 -1.12
CA VAL A 41 -10.75 -15.44 -0.02
C VAL A 41 -9.95 -15.88 1.21
N ASP A 42 -10.10 -17.12 1.64
CA ASP A 42 -9.37 -17.65 2.81
C ASP A 42 -7.87 -17.76 2.54
N GLY A 43 -7.47 -18.14 1.32
CA GLY A 43 -6.05 -18.19 0.93
C GLY A 43 -5.40 -16.79 0.85
N ALA A 44 -6.13 -15.77 0.44
CA ALA A 44 -5.65 -14.38 0.48
C ALA A 44 -5.46 -13.89 1.91
N ILE A 45 -6.40 -14.21 2.81
CA ILE A 45 -6.29 -13.92 4.24
C ILE A 45 -5.06 -14.61 4.83
N GLU A 46 -4.90 -15.92 4.61
CA GLU A 46 -3.74 -16.67 5.10
C GLU A 46 -2.43 -16.07 4.61
N ALA A 47 -2.33 -15.77 3.31
CA ALA A 47 -1.14 -15.15 2.73
C ALA A 47 -0.81 -13.79 3.37
N ALA A 48 -1.82 -12.93 3.57
CA ALA A 48 -1.65 -11.63 4.18
C ALA A 48 -1.19 -11.73 5.65
N LEU A 49 -1.75 -12.66 6.42
CA LEU A 49 -1.34 -12.92 7.81
C LEU A 49 0.11 -13.42 7.89
N VAL A 50 0.47 -14.35 7.01
CA VAL A 50 1.84 -14.87 6.90
C VAL A 50 2.84 -13.78 6.55
N MET A 51 2.47 -12.82 5.70
CA MET A 51 3.32 -11.65 5.41
C MET A 51 3.56 -10.82 6.67
N GLY A 52 2.53 -10.53 7.46
CA GLY A 52 2.68 -9.81 8.73
C GLY A 52 3.59 -10.55 9.72
N GLU A 53 3.37 -11.86 9.92
CA GLU A 53 4.20 -12.71 10.78
C GLU A 53 5.68 -12.74 10.32
N ALA A 54 5.92 -12.72 9.01
CA ALA A 54 7.27 -12.78 8.43
C ALA A 54 7.97 -11.41 8.33
N GLY A 55 7.32 -10.32 8.76
CA GLY A 55 7.95 -9.02 8.94
C GLY A 55 7.47 -7.89 8.02
N ALA A 56 6.34 -8.04 7.34
CA ALA A 56 5.67 -6.91 6.71
C ALA A 56 5.05 -5.99 7.78
N ASP A 57 5.23 -4.68 7.64
CA ASP A 57 4.74 -3.68 8.59
C ASP A 57 3.33 -3.21 8.27
N ILE A 58 2.96 -3.23 6.99
CA ILE A 58 1.67 -2.77 6.46
C ILE A 58 1.25 -3.75 5.35
N ILE A 59 -0.03 -4.06 5.28
CA ILE A 59 -0.60 -4.86 4.19
C ILE A 59 -1.52 -4.00 3.33
N GLU A 60 -1.29 -4.00 2.03
CA GLU A 60 -2.18 -3.44 1.02
C GLU A 60 -3.04 -4.56 0.44
N ILE A 61 -4.34 -4.42 0.58
CA ILE A 61 -5.33 -5.39 0.11
C ILE A 61 -5.95 -4.84 -1.17
N GLY A 62 -5.64 -5.45 -2.30
CA GLY A 62 -6.19 -5.06 -3.60
C GLY A 62 -7.67 -5.44 -3.71
N LEU A 63 -8.54 -4.47 -3.98
CA LEU A 63 -9.91 -4.74 -4.37
C LEU A 63 -9.93 -5.12 -5.85
N PRO A 64 -10.32 -6.35 -6.22
CA PRO A 64 -10.34 -6.77 -7.61
C PRO A 64 -11.27 -5.91 -8.47
N TYR A 65 -10.78 -5.48 -9.64
CA TYR A 65 -11.51 -4.66 -10.59
C TYR A 65 -11.34 -5.18 -12.01
N SER A 66 -12.42 -5.15 -12.82
CA SER A 66 -12.44 -5.73 -14.16
C SER A 66 -11.65 -4.93 -15.20
N ASP A 67 -11.50 -3.62 -14.98
CA ASP A 67 -10.94 -2.69 -15.96
C ASP A 67 -9.71 -1.92 -15.41
N PRO A 68 -8.63 -2.62 -14.99
CA PRO A 68 -7.48 -2.00 -14.36
C PRO A 68 -6.68 -1.15 -15.36
N LEU A 69 -6.26 0.05 -14.94
CA LEU A 69 -5.46 0.96 -15.77
C LEU A 69 -3.95 0.77 -15.60
N MET A 70 -3.51 0.23 -14.46
CA MET A 70 -2.10 0.23 -14.05
C MET A 70 -1.57 -1.16 -13.68
N ASP A 71 -2.41 -2.19 -13.63
CA ASP A 71 -1.99 -3.52 -13.21
C ASP A 71 -1.10 -4.18 -14.27
N GLY A 72 0.06 -4.64 -13.83
CA GLY A 72 0.89 -5.50 -14.66
C GLY A 72 0.27 -6.90 -14.84
N PRO A 73 0.75 -7.69 -15.83
CA PRO A 73 0.12 -8.97 -16.21
C PRO A 73 0.00 -9.97 -15.05
N VAL A 74 0.93 -9.96 -14.11
CA VAL A 74 0.90 -10.84 -12.93
C VAL A 74 -0.26 -10.49 -11.99
N ILE A 75 -0.48 -9.21 -11.73
CA ILE A 75 -1.58 -8.75 -10.87
C ILE A 75 -2.90 -8.92 -11.61
N ALA A 76 -2.97 -8.55 -12.89
CA ALA A 76 -4.16 -8.69 -13.72
C ALA A 76 -4.66 -10.15 -13.77
N GLU A 77 -3.76 -11.13 -13.89
CA GLU A 77 -4.12 -12.56 -13.86
C GLU A 77 -4.74 -12.98 -12.51
N ALA A 78 -4.13 -12.57 -11.40
CA ALA A 78 -4.65 -12.90 -10.06
C ALA A 78 -6.00 -12.21 -9.80
N VAL A 79 -6.14 -10.96 -10.21
CA VAL A 79 -7.41 -10.19 -10.13
C VAL A 79 -8.49 -10.85 -10.97
N HIS A 80 -8.17 -11.29 -12.20
CA HIS A 80 -9.10 -11.99 -13.05
C HIS A 80 -9.60 -13.30 -12.40
N ARG A 81 -8.68 -14.09 -11.80
CA ARG A 81 -9.06 -15.31 -11.05
C ARG A 81 -9.93 -14.99 -9.84
N ALA A 82 -9.61 -13.96 -9.06
CA ALA A 82 -10.41 -13.53 -7.93
C ALA A 82 -11.84 -13.14 -8.34
N LEU A 83 -11.99 -12.37 -9.42
CA LEU A 83 -13.31 -11.99 -9.96
C LEU A 83 -14.08 -13.20 -10.48
N THR A 84 -13.42 -14.09 -11.20
CA THR A 84 -14.04 -15.35 -11.69
C THR A 84 -14.46 -16.23 -10.54
N GLY A 85 -13.73 -16.23 -9.42
CA GLY A 85 -14.07 -16.90 -8.17
C GLY A 85 -15.21 -16.23 -7.39
N GLY A 86 -15.75 -15.10 -7.88
CA GLY A 86 -16.89 -14.42 -7.29
C GLY A 86 -16.56 -13.46 -6.15
N THR A 87 -15.30 -13.06 -5.99
CA THR A 87 -14.87 -12.10 -4.95
C THR A 87 -15.62 -10.78 -5.06
N ARG A 88 -16.09 -10.27 -3.92
CA ARG A 88 -16.88 -9.06 -3.77
C ARG A 88 -16.24 -8.11 -2.76
N VAL A 89 -16.74 -6.87 -2.68
CA VAL A 89 -16.28 -5.87 -1.69
C VAL A 89 -16.39 -6.40 -0.25
N ALA A 90 -17.41 -7.18 0.07
CA ALA A 90 -17.55 -7.78 1.40
C ALA A 90 -16.37 -8.72 1.74
N ASP A 91 -15.82 -9.45 0.76
CA ASP A 91 -14.66 -10.32 0.96
C ASP A 91 -13.38 -9.51 1.17
N VAL A 92 -13.27 -8.34 0.53
CA VAL A 92 -12.17 -7.39 0.78
C VAL A 92 -12.24 -6.88 2.21
N LEU A 93 -13.41 -6.45 2.68
CA LEU A 93 -13.61 -5.99 4.06
C LEU A 93 -13.36 -7.10 5.09
N ARG A 94 -13.77 -8.35 4.81
CA ARG A 94 -13.43 -9.51 5.62
C ARG A 94 -11.91 -9.76 5.68
N THR A 95 -11.21 -9.56 4.57
CA THR A 95 -9.74 -9.68 4.55
C THR A 95 -9.08 -8.57 5.38
N VAL A 96 -9.58 -7.33 5.28
CA VAL A 96 -9.16 -6.19 6.12
C VAL A 96 -9.34 -6.51 7.60
N GLU A 97 -10.54 -6.97 7.99
CA GLU A 97 -10.87 -7.33 9.38
C GLU A 97 -9.91 -8.39 9.94
N ALA A 98 -9.63 -9.44 9.17
CA ALA A 98 -8.71 -10.50 9.58
C ALA A 98 -7.27 -10.00 9.80
N VAL A 99 -6.77 -9.12 8.94
CA VAL A 99 -5.42 -8.51 9.06
C VAL A 99 -5.38 -7.54 10.22
N ALA A 100 -6.36 -6.65 10.33
CA ALA A 100 -6.45 -5.66 11.40
C ALA A 100 -6.56 -6.29 12.79
N ALA A 101 -7.27 -7.43 12.91
CA ALA A 101 -7.39 -8.19 14.16
C ALA A 101 -6.04 -8.70 14.69
N GLN A 102 -5.02 -8.81 13.85
CA GLN A 102 -3.65 -9.14 14.26
C GLN A 102 -2.79 -7.90 14.61
N GLY A 103 -3.40 -6.72 14.64
CA GLY A 103 -2.70 -5.45 14.91
C GLY A 103 -1.83 -4.98 13.73
N ILE A 104 -2.03 -5.50 12.52
CA ILE A 104 -1.31 -5.10 11.31
C ILE A 104 -2.13 -4.03 10.60
N PRO A 105 -1.57 -2.84 10.30
CA PRO A 105 -2.25 -1.83 9.49
C PRO A 105 -2.64 -2.39 8.12
N ALA A 106 -3.94 -2.33 7.80
CA ALA A 106 -4.50 -2.81 6.53
C ALA A 106 -5.04 -1.63 5.72
N LEU A 107 -4.48 -1.41 4.54
CA LEU A 107 -4.95 -0.42 3.57
C LEU A 107 -5.65 -1.15 2.42
N VAL A 108 -6.74 -0.58 1.90
CA VAL A 108 -7.33 -1.07 0.65
C VAL A 108 -6.73 -0.28 -0.51
N MET A 109 -6.24 -0.99 -1.54
CA MET A 109 -5.83 -0.39 -2.80
C MET A 109 -6.86 -0.71 -3.87
N THR A 110 -7.44 0.33 -4.49
CA THR A 110 -8.46 0.16 -5.52
C THR A 110 -8.57 1.37 -6.44
N TYR A 111 -9.07 1.12 -7.62
CA TYR A 111 -9.55 2.15 -8.53
C TYR A 111 -10.81 2.82 -7.96
N TRP A 112 -11.10 4.03 -8.43
CA TRP A 112 -12.16 4.85 -7.83
C TRP A 112 -13.58 4.37 -8.16
N ASN A 113 -13.80 3.85 -9.36
CA ASN A 113 -15.14 3.43 -9.79
C ASN A 113 -15.82 2.40 -8.85
N PRO A 114 -15.16 1.34 -8.33
CA PRO A 114 -15.77 0.48 -7.33
C PRO A 114 -16.22 1.18 -6.05
N ILE A 115 -15.50 2.21 -5.61
CA ILE A 115 -15.83 2.97 -4.41
C ILE A 115 -17.06 3.86 -4.64
N GLU A 116 -17.13 4.51 -5.81
CA GLU A 116 -18.33 5.28 -6.19
C GLU A 116 -19.57 4.38 -6.30
N ALA A 117 -19.41 3.21 -6.93
CA ALA A 117 -20.50 2.25 -7.08
C ALA A 117 -21.00 1.68 -5.75
N TYR A 118 -20.11 1.48 -4.76
CA TYR A 118 -20.48 1.08 -3.42
C TYR A 118 -21.13 2.22 -2.61
N GLY A 119 -20.75 3.44 -2.91
CA GLY A 119 -21.07 4.65 -2.18
C GLY A 119 -19.95 5.05 -1.21
N VAL A 120 -19.30 6.18 -1.48
CA VAL A 120 -18.08 6.63 -0.82
C VAL A 120 -18.19 6.65 0.71
N ARG A 121 -19.28 7.22 1.25
CA ARG A 121 -19.50 7.28 2.71
C ARG A 121 -19.78 5.90 3.32
N ALA A 122 -20.52 5.05 2.61
CA ALA A 122 -20.79 3.70 3.06
C ALA A 122 -19.49 2.88 3.12
N PHE A 123 -18.65 2.99 2.08
CA PHE A 123 -17.36 2.32 2.06
C PHE A 123 -16.43 2.79 3.18
N ALA A 124 -16.33 4.11 3.41
CA ALA A 124 -15.49 4.65 4.49
C ALA A 124 -15.94 4.13 5.86
N ARG A 125 -17.25 4.15 6.15
CA ARG A 125 -17.82 3.60 7.38
C ARG A 125 -17.49 2.10 7.54
N ASP A 126 -17.73 1.32 6.48
CA ASP A 126 -17.58 -0.13 6.55
C ASP A 126 -16.09 -0.55 6.60
N LEU A 127 -15.21 0.20 5.92
CA LEU A 127 -13.75 0.04 6.03
C LEU A 127 -13.26 0.33 7.45
N ALA A 128 -13.71 1.42 8.07
CA ALA A 128 -13.37 1.75 9.44
C ALA A 128 -13.92 0.71 10.43
N ALA A 129 -15.16 0.23 10.23
CA ALA A 129 -15.76 -0.82 11.04
C ALA A 129 -15.00 -2.15 10.96
N ALA A 130 -14.41 -2.47 9.81
CA ALA A 130 -13.52 -3.62 9.62
C ALA A 130 -12.12 -3.41 10.22
N GLY A 131 -11.82 -2.27 10.82
CA GLY A 131 -10.50 -1.93 11.37
C GLY A 131 -9.48 -1.53 10.31
N GLY A 132 -9.93 -1.22 9.08
CA GLY A 132 -9.06 -0.75 8.01
C GLY A 132 -8.43 0.60 8.31
N SER A 133 -7.19 0.78 7.89
CA SER A 133 -6.43 2.00 8.15
C SER A 133 -6.68 3.11 7.14
N GLY A 134 -7.14 2.78 5.92
CA GLY A 134 -7.36 3.79 4.88
C GLY A 134 -7.39 3.21 3.47
N LEU A 135 -7.27 4.11 2.48
CA LEU A 135 -7.42 3.80 1.06
C LEU A 135 -6.26 4.37 0.24
N ILE A 136 -5.79 3.57 -0.72
CA ILE A 136 -4.84 3.97 -1.76
C ILE A 136 -5.61 4.02 -3.08
N THR A 137 -5.62 5.18 -3.73
CA THR A 137 -6.37 5.41 -4.98
C THR A 137 -5.41 5.85 -6.09
N PRO A 138 -5.08 4.95 -7.04
CA PRO A 138 -4.12 5.28 -8.10
C PRO A 138 -4.67 6.21 -9.18
N ASP A 139 -5.98 6.25 -9.37
CA ASP A 139 -6.68 6.97 -10.45
C ASP A 139 -7.52 8.16 -9.97
N LEU A 140 -7.75 8.32 -8.66
CA LEU A 140 -8.48 9.46 -8.12
C LEU A 140 -7.58 10.69 -8.06
N THR A 141 -7.96 11.75 -8.74
CA THR A 141 -7.26 13.04 -8.65
C THR A 141 -7.66 13.80 -7.39
N VAL A 142 -6.76 14.62 -6.85
CA VAL A 142 -7.04 15.42 -5.65
C VAL A 142 -8.20 16.40 -5.89
N GLU A 143 -8.33 16.90 -7.11
CA GLU A 143 -9.40 17.79 -7.53
C GLU A 143 -10.79 17.15 -7.44
N GLU A 144 -10.88 15.84 -7.65
CA GLU A 144 -12.11 15.06 -7.61
C GLU A 144 -12.32 14.34 -6.27
N ALA A 145 -11.33 14.36 -5.39
CA ALA A 145 -11.33 13.60 -4.13
C ALA A 145 -12.23 14.18 -3.03
N GLY A 146 -12.97 15.27 -3.26
CA GLY A 146 -13.71 16.00 -2.21
C GLY A 146 -14.59 15.12 -1.32
N LEU A 147 -15.34 14.18 -1.91
CA LEU A 147 -16.20 13.25 -1.17
C LEU A 147 -15.38 12.27 -0.32
N TRP A 148 -14.25 11.78 -0.85
CA TRP A 148 -13.36 10.87 -0.12
C TRP A 148 -12.64 11.59 1.02
N LEU A 149 -12.13 12.81 0.78
CA LEU A 149 -11.50 13.61 1.82
C LEU A 149 -12.43 13.78 3.02
N ALA A 150 -13.69 14.18 2.76
CA ALA A 150 -14.69 14.36 3.82
C ALA A 150 -15.02 13.05 4.55
N ALA A 151 -15.23 11.95 3.81
CA ALA A 151 -15.58 10.65 4.39
C ALA A 151 -14.41 10.04 5.19
N SER A 152 -13.17 10.20 4.70
CA SER A 152 -11.99 9.73 5.42
C SER A 152 -11.72 10.52 6.71
N ASP A 153 -11.97 11.83 6.72
CA ASP A 153 -11.87 12.65 7.92
C ASP A 153 -12.94 12.28 8.98
N GLU A 154 -14.16 11.93 8.53
CA GLU A 154 -15.25 11.50 9.42
C GLU A 154 -14.93 10.19 10.15
N HIS A 155 -14.13 9.31 9.55
CA HIS A 155 -13.82 7.98 10.06
C HIS A 155 -12.34 7.78 10.43
N ASP A 156 -11.53 8.84 10.51
CA ASP A 156 -10.10 8.78 10.84
C ASP A 156 -9.27 7.86 9.92
N LEU A 157 -9.67 7.74 8.65
CA LEU A 157 -8.98 6.90 7.66
C LEU A 157 -7.82 7.65 7.00
N ASP A 158 -6.75 6.95 6.72
CA ASP A 158 -5.63 7.45 5.92
C ASP A 158 -6.01 7.52 4.44
N ARG A 159 -5.42 8.47 3.73
CA ARG A 159 -5.58 8.70 2.29
C ARG A 159 -4.24 8.74 1.63
N VAL A 160 -4.01 7.80 0.75
CA VAL A 160 -2.74 7.67 0.05
C VAL A 160 -2.96 7.93 -1.43
N PHE A 161 -2.40 9.04 -1.90
CA PHE A 161 -2.39 9.39 -3.32
C PHE A 161 -1.01 9.15 -3.92
N LEU A 162 -0.98 9.00 -5.24
CA LEU A 162 0.22 8.67 -5.99
C LEU A 162 0.86 9.93 -6.59
N VAL A 163 2.17 10.05 -6.43
CA VAL A 163 3.00 11.00 -7.17
C VAL A 163 3.80 10.24 -8.21
N ALA A 164 3.66 10.63 -9.47
CA ALA A 164 4.41 10.07 -10.60
C ALA A 164 5.64 10.92 -10.93
N PRO A 165 6.66 10.38 -11.63
CA PRO A 165 7.81 11.14 -12.10
C PRO A 165 7.44 12.36 -12.97
N SER A 166 6.33 12.25 -13.72
CA SER A 166 5.78 13.32 -14.57
C SER A 166 5.01 14.40 -13.82
N SER A 167 4.73 14.22 -12.51
CA SER A 167 4.03 15.23 -11.70
C SER A 167 4.90 16.49 -11.55
N THR A 168 4.31 17.67 -11.79
CA THR A 168 4.96 18.95 -11.51
C THR A 168 5.13 19.19 -10.01
N ASP A 169 5.97 20.12 -9.59
CA ASP A 169 6.15 20.45 -8.17
C ASP A 169 4.86 20.98 -7.54
N GLU A 170 4.11 21.82 -8.27
CA GLU A 170 2.81 22.31 -7.81
C GLU A 170 1.82 21.15 -7.58
N ARG A 171 1.76 20.19 -8.52
CA ARG A 171 0.91 19.03 -8.37
C ARG A 171 1.38 18.13 -7.23
N THR A 172 2.68 17.94 -7.08
CA THR A 172 3.27 17.17 -5.97
C THR A 172 2.89 17.79 -4.62
N ALA A 173 2.96 19.11 -4.50
CA ALA A 173 2.55 19.82 -3.28
C ALA A 173 1.05 19.60 -2.96
N LYS A 174 0.16 19.73 -3.98
CA LYS A 174 -1.27 19.48 -3.81
C LYS A 174 -1.57 18.04 -3.37
N ILE A 175 -0.94 17.06 -4.03
CA ILE A 175 -1.09 15.64 -3.68
C ILE A 175 -0.61 15.38 -2.25
N ALA A 176 0.58 15.85 -1.91
CA ALA A 176 1.16 15.67 -0.59
C ALA A 176 0.31 16.29 0.53
N ALA A 177 -0.28 17.47 0.29
CA ALA A 177 -1.18 18.13 1.24
C ALA A 177 -2.51 17.37 1.44
N ALA A 178 -2.97 16.60 0.46
CA ALA A 178 -4.16 15.77 0.54
C ALA A 178 -3.91 14.40 1.19
N CYS A 179 -2.66 13.94 1.22
CA CYS A 179 -2.29 12.66 1.83
C CYS A 179 -2.39 12.68 3.35
N ARG A 180 -2.67 11.51 3.91
CA ARG A 180 -2.58 11.16 5.32
C ARG A 180 -2.03 9.73 5.40
N GLY A 181 -1.15 9.46 6.35
CA GLY A 181 -0.41 8.20 6.45
C GLY A 181 0.94 8.29 5.73
N PHE A 182 0.97 8.20 4.43
CA PHE A 182 2.19 8.38 3.62
C PHE A 182 1.88 8.87 2.20
N VAL A 183 2.92 9.24 1.46
CA VAL A 183 2.83 9.56 0.02
C VAL A 183 3.38 8.39 -0.78
N TYR A 184 2.61 7.90 -1.76
CA TYR A 184 3.04 6.82 -2.64
C TYR A 184 3.84 7.39 -3.82
N ALA A 185 5.13 7.14 -3.87
CA ALA A 185 5.96 7.45 -5.03
C ALA A 185 5.86 6.31 -6.05
N ALA A 186 5.02 6.49 -7.06
CA ALA A 186 4.85 5.54 -8.14
C ALA A 186 5.99 5.73 -9.14
N SER A 187 6.93 4.79 -9.18
CA SER A 187 7.97 4.75 -10.21
C SER A 187 7.83 3.46 -11.02
N LEU A 188 7.97 3.58 -12.32
CA LEU A 188 8.02 2.42 -13.21
C LEU A 188 9.47 2.00 -13.37
N MET A 189 9.78 0.73 -13.17
CA MET A 189 11.04 0.18 -13.67
C MET A 189 11.01 0.29 -15.19
N GLY A 190 11.79 1.22 -15.74
CA GLY A 190 11.90 1.39 -17.19
C GLY A 190 12.34 0.08 -17.85
N ILE A 191 11.65 -0.30 -18.91
CA ILE A 191 11.95 -1.49 -19.72
C ILE A 191 13.33 -1.37 -20.39
N THR A 192 13.98 -0.19 -20.33
CA THR A 192 15.15 0.18 -21.13
C THR A 192 16.35 0.72 -20.34
N GLY A 193 16.33 0.71 -18.99
CA GLY A 193 17.41 1.26 -18.17
C GLY A 193 18.27 0.21 -17.48
N THR A 194 19.57 0.49 -17.35
CA THR A 194 20.43 -0.23 -16.41
C THR A 194 19.91 -0.05 -14.97
N ARG A 195 20.18 -1.01 -14.07
CA ARG A 195 19.74 -0.98 -12.66
C ARG A 195 19.97 0.37 -11.98
N ASP A 196 21.04 1.05 -12.29
CA ASP A 196 21.45 2.32 -11.69
C ASP A 196 20.59 3.52 -12.12
N ALA A 197 20.09 3.53 -13.37
CA ALA A 197 19.24 4.61 -13.88
C ALA A 197 17.84 4.60 -13.21
N VAL A 198 17.28 3.44 -12.95
CA VAL A 198 15.96 3.28 -12.33
C VAL A 198 15.98 3.70 -10.86
N SER A 199 17.03 3.35 -10.13
CA SER A 199 17.23 3.78 -8.73
C SER A 199 17.40 5.30 -8.64
N GLY A 200 18.08 5.92 -9.60
CA GLY A 200 18.32 7.37 -9.64
C GLY A 200 17.03 8.18 -9.81
N ASP A 201 16.15 7.75 -10.70
CA ASP A 201 14.87 8.43 -10.97
C ASP A 201 13.92 8.34 -9.75
N ALA A 202 13.89 7.20 -9.07
CA ALA A 202 13.07 7.03 -7.89
C ALA A 202 13.60 7.83 -6.68
N ALA A 203 14.91 7.87 -6.46
CA ALA A 203 15.52 8.67 -5.41
C ALA A 203 15.29 10.17 -5.66
N GLY A 204 15.38 10.62 -6.91
CA GLY A 204 15.04 11.97 -7.33
C GLY A 204 13.58 12.33 -7.04
N LEU A 205 12.65 11.42 -7.34
CA LEU A 205 11.24 11.59 -7.05
C LEU A 205 10.98 11.71 -5.54
N VAL A 206 11.54 10.82 -4.73
CA VAL A 206 11.42 10.86 -3.26
C VAL A 206 11.97 12.18 -2.71
N LYS A 207 13.15 12.61 -3.15
CA LYS A 207 13.75 13.91 -2.76
C LYS A 207 12.83 15.08 -3.09
N ARG A 208 12.20 15.07 -4.27
CA ARG A 208 11.26 16.11 -4.70
C ARG A 208 10.00 16.12 -3.85
N ILE A 209 9.41 14.94 -3.55
CA ILE A 209 8.23 14.83 -2.68
C ILE A 209 8.52 15.38 -1.29
N ARG A 210 9.68 15.05 -0.71
CA ARG A 210 10.10 15.53 0.63
C ARG A 210 10.25 17.05 0.76
N GLN A 211 10.36 17.77 -0.35
CA GLN A 211 10.34 19.25 -0.33
C GLN A 211 8.95 19.81 0.00
N HIS A 212 7.90 19.02 -0.14
CA HIS A 212 6.51 19.44 -0.01
C HIS A 212 5.79 18.82 1.20
N THR A 213 6.40 17.86 1.89
CA THR A 213 5.76 17.18 3.02
C THR A 213 6.74 16.58 4.00
N GLY A 214 6.33 16.49 5.27
CA GLY A 214 6.99 15.70 6.30
C GLY A 214 6.44 14.27 6.44
N LEU A 215 5.43 13.88 5.64
CA LEU A 215 4.92 12.52 5.64
C LEU A 215 5.98 11.53 5.12
N PRO A 216 5.95 10.27 5.59
CA PRO A 216 6.76 9.21 5.00
C PRO A 216 6.50 9.07 3.50
N VAL A 217 7.53 8.70 2.75
CA VAL A 217 7.42 8.43 1.31
C VAL A 217 7.74 6.97 1.06
N ALA A 218 6.76 6.20 0.56
CA ALA A 218 6.93 4.81 0.19
C ALA A 218 7.01 4.65 -1.33
N VAL A 219 7.84 3.73 -1.79
CA VAL A 219 8.16 3.55 -3.20
C VAL A 219 7.72 2.19 -3.70
N GLY A 220 6.93 2.18 -4.77
CA GLY A 220 6.55 1.00 -5.54
C GLY A 220 7.31 0.95 -6.87
N LEU A 221 8.24 0.01 -7.01
CA LEU A 221 9.17 -0.11 -8.15
C LEU A 221 9.23 -1.49 -8.79
N GLY A 222 8.35 -2.42 -8.40
CA GLY A 222 8.46 -3.81 -8.82
C GLY A 222 9.63 -4.55 -8.15
N VAL A 223 9.99 -4.16 -6.94
CA VAL A 223 10.94 -4.88 -6.08
C VAL A 223 10.55 -6.35 -5.97
N SER A 224 11.51 -7.26 -6.09
CA SER A 224 11.25 -8.70 -6.13
C SER A 224 12.19 -9.54 -5.25
N ASN A 225 13.17 -8.92 -4.59
CA ASN A 225 14.13 -9.59 -3.70
C ASN A 225 14.71 -8.62 -2.66
N GLY A 226 15.40 -9.16 -1.66
CA GLY A 226 15.97 -8.40 -0.55
C GLY A 226 17.04 -7.38 -0.99
N ALA A 227 17.85 -7.69 -2.00
CA ALA A 227 18.88 -6.78 -2.49
C ALA A 227 18.26 -5.51 -3.12
N GLN A 228 17.18 -5.66 -3.88
CA GLN A 228 16.44 -4.52 -4.42
C GLN A 228 15.72 -3.73 -3.30
N ALA A 229 15.16 -4.42 -2.31
CA ALA A 229 14.56 -3.77 -1.15
C ALA A 229 15.60 -2.92 -0.39
N ALA A 230 16.83 -3.45 -0.21
CA ALA A 230 17.93 -2.73 0.41
C ALA A 230 18.30 -1.44 -0.35
N GLN A 231 18.34 -1.50 -1.68
CA GLN A 231 18.61 -0.32 -2.52
C GLN A 231 17.55 0.77 -2.31
N VAL A 232 16.27 0.41 -2.34
CA VAL A 232 15.17 1.37 -2.14
C VAL A 232 15.17 1.93 -0.71
N ALA A 233 15.47 1.11 0.29
CA ALA A 233 15.53 1.51 1.70
C ALA A 233 16.61 2.58 1.99
N THR A 234 17.60 2.77 1.10
CA THR A 234 18.62 3.84 1.26
C THR A 234 18.03 5.24 1.11
N PHE A 235 16.92 5.41 0.40
CA PHE A 235 16.36 6.73 0.11
C PHE A 235 14.86 6.87 0.42
N ALA A 236 14.11 5.78 0.55
CA ALA A 236 12.68 5.78 0.85
C ALA A 236 12.39 5.40 2.32
N ASP A 237 11.23 5.81 2.83
CA ASP A 237 10.77 5.45 4.17
C ASP A 237 9.98 4.14 4.17
N GLY A 238 9.47 3.73 3.00
CA GLY A 238 8.78 2.45 2.80
C GLY A 238 9.11 1.83 1.45
N VAL A 239 9.09 0.50 1.40
CA VAL A 239 9.28 -0.32 0.20
C VAL A 239 8.01 -1.12 -0.04
N ILE A 240 7.36 -0.88 -1.18
CA ILE A 240 6.10 -1.53 -1.56
C ILE A 240 6.40 -2.66 -2.54
N VAL A 241 5.89 -3.85 -2.22
CA VAL A 241 6.10 -5.07 -3.00
C VAL A 241 4.76 -5.74 -3.26
N GLY A 242 4.42 -5.95 -4.52
CA GLY A 242 3.15 -6.58 -4.93
C GLY A 242 3.36 -7.80 -5.82
N SER A 243 3.70 -7.58 -7.08
CA SER A 243 3.77 -8.64 -8.10
C SER A 243 4.68 -9.81 -7.75
N ALA A 244 5.70 -9.61 -6.92
CA ALA A 244 6.58 -10.66 -6.46
C ALA A 244 5.85 -11.68 -5.55
N PHE A 245 5.00 -11.21 -4.64
CA PHE A 245 4.16 -12.06 -3.80
C PHE A 245 3.10 -12.80 -4.61
N VAL A 246 2.39 -12.06 -5.47
CA VAL A 246 1.37 -12.64 -6.35
C VAL A 246 1.96 -13.75 -7.23
N ARG A 247 3.19 -13.56 -7.73
CA ARG A 247 3.90 -14.56 -8.53
C ARG A 247 4.17 -15.85 -7.75
N ARG A 248 4.50 -15.76 -6.44
CA ARG A 248 4.69 -16.96 -5.59
C ARG A 248 3.43 -17.79 -5.50
N LEU A 249 2.28 -17.13 -5.36
CA LEU A 249 0.98 -17.81 -5.32
C LEU A 249 0.58 -18.38 -6.69
N LEU A 250 0.82 -17.65 -7.79
CA LEU A 250 0.54 -18.13 -9.15
C LEU A 250 1.36 -19.36 -9.53
N GLN A 251 2.65 -19.38 -9.18
CA GLN A 251 3.56 -20.49 -9.49
C GLN A 251 3.19 -21.80 -8.77
N ALA A 252 2.43 -21.72 -7.69
CA ALA A 252 1.94 -22.86 -6.92
C ALA A 252 0.47 -23.22 -7.29
N ASP A 253 0.02 -22.91 -8.50
CA ASP A 253 -1.35 -23.09 -9.00
C ASP A 253 -2.43 -22.45 -8.09
N GLY A 254 -2.04 -21.41 -7.36
CA GLY A 254 -2.96 -20.66 -6.51
C GLY A 254 -3.42 -21.40 -5.26
N GLY A 255 -2.74 -22.48 -4.85
CA GLY A 255 -3.06 -23.23 -3.65
C GLY A 255 -2.24 -22.84 -2.42
N ALA A 256 -2.53 -23.48 -1.28
CA ALA A 256 -1.77 -23.35 -0.03
C ALA A 256 -0.26 -23.63 -0.20
N ALA A 257 0.12 -24.33 -1.25
CA ALA A 257 1.53 -24.59 -1.61
C ALA A 257 2.35 -23.30 -1.89
N GLY A 258 1.71 -22.18 -2.22
CA GLY A 258 2.37 -20.89 -2.42
C GLY A 258 2.69 -20.13 -1.14
N ILE A 259 2.05 -20.43 -0.03
CA ILE A 259 2.18 -19.73 1.25
C ILE A 259 3.62 -19.77 1.81
N PRO A 260 4.34 -20.92 1.81
CA PRO A 260 5.75 -20.93 2.21
C PRO A 260 6.61 -19.96 1.38
N GLY A 261 6.40 -19.88 0.07
CA GLY A 261 7.10 -18.97 -0.82
C GLY A 261 6.80 -17.50 -0.53
N VAL A 262 5.59 -17.17 -0.07
CA VAL A 262 5.23 -15.82 0.41
C VAL A 262 5.97 -15.52 1.71
N ARG A 263 6.00 -16.44 2.66
CA ARG A 263 6.73 -16.30 3.94
C ARG A 263 8.22 -16.06 3.71
N ASP A 264 8.86 -16.91 2.90
CA ASP A 264 10.31 -16.83 2.63
C ASP A 264 10.66 -15.51 1.95
N LEU A 265 9.89 -15.09 0.95
CA LEU A 265 10.09 -13.80 0.29
C LEU A 265 9.89 -12.64 1.26
N THR A 266 8.88 -12.68 2.13
CA THR A 266 8.65 -11.62 3.11
C THR A 266 9.83 -11.50 4.07
N ALA A 267 10.34 -12.62 4.59
CA ALA A 267 11.50 -12.63 5.47
C ALA A 267 12.77 -12.09 4.77
N GLU A 268 12.99 -12.45 3.51
CA GLU A 268 14.08 -11.91 2.70
C GLU A 268 13.96 -10.40 2.51
N LEU A 269 12.79 -9.90 2.17
CA LEU A 269 12.52 -8.47 1.99
C LEU A 269 12.64 -7.71 3.31
N ALA A 270 12.12 -8.25 4.41
CA ALA A 270 12.21 -7.66 5.75
C ALA A 270 13.68 -7.56 6.23
N ALA A 271 14.52 -8.52 5.88
CA ALA A 271 15.96 -8.42 6.10
C ALA A 271 16.59 -7.32 5.21
N GLY A 272 16.15 -7.23 3.93
CA GLY A 272 16.66 -6.28 2.96
C GLY A 272 16.35 -4.82 3.30
N VAL A 273 15.18 -4.50 3.87
CA VAL A 273 14.84 -3.11 4.21
C VAL A 273 15.62 -2.55 5.43
N ARG A 274 16.42 -3.36 6.12
CA ARG A 274 17.31 -2.88 7.19
C ARG A 274 18.43 -2.03 6.60
N ARG A 275 18.60 -0.82 7.12
CA ARG A 275 19.70 0.05 6.69
C ARG A 275 20.97 -0.44 7.36
N THR A 276 21.96 -0.85 6.57
CA THR A 276 23.31 -1.09 7.09
C THR A 276 23.88 0.24 7.58
N ALA A 277 24.46 0.25 8.79
CA ALA A 277 25.21 1.42 9.24
C ALA A 277 26.24 1.76 8.15
N SER A 278 26.20 2.99 7.64
CA SER A 278 27.23 3.47 6.72
C SER A 278 28.58 3.28 7.42
N SER A 279 29.43 2.44 6.86
CA SER A 279 30.84 2.38 7.28
C SER A 279 31.42 3.76 7.02
N SER A 280 31.60 4.52 8.08
CA SER A 280 32.22 5.86 8.08
C SER A 280 33.69 5.77 7.70
#